data_d89e04b386ec4c59b9c3d6667367aba6
#
_entry.id   d89e04b386ec4c59b9c3d6667367aba6
#
_cell.length_a   1.000
_cell.length_b   1.000
_cell.length_c   1.000
_cell.angle_alpha   90.00
_cell.angle_beta   90.00
_cell.angle_gamma   90.00
#
_symmetry.space_group_name_H-M   'P 1'
#
loop_
_entity.id
_entity.type
_entity.pdbx_description
1 polymer ?
#
loop_
_entity_poly.entity_id
_entity_poly.type
_entity_poly.pdbx_seq_one_letter_code
_entity_poly.pdbx_strand_id
1 'polypeptide(L)'
;MGSITPSSLQQIPLSYASCSIGCGASDTLPRRLEAIGRAGFTAIELSFPDILDYGEQVLGHEIPPDDYNELASVAREIRTLCKANGLSVMMLQPFANFEGWPKGSPEREDAFKRAAGWIEIMRVVGTDMLQVHMSFKNFERAHKTDMMTGRSNGHTTK
;
A
#
# COMPACT_ATOMS: atom_id res chain seq x y z
N MET A 1 -3.14 17.34 -28.76
CA MET A 1 -2.58 16.12 -28.15
C MET A 1 -1.13 16.01 -28.58
N GLY A 2 -0.17 16.05 -27.63
CA GLY A 2 1.26 15.90 -27.96
C GLY A 2 1.56 14.49 -28.45
N SER A 3 2.40 14.35 -29.47
CA SER A 3 2.85 13.04 -29.97
C SER A 3 3.80 12.40 -28.94
N ILE A 4 3.53 11.16 -28.56
CA ILE A 4 4.43 10.36 -27.72
C ILE A 4 5.61 9.93 -28.60
N THR A 5 6.81 10.35 -28.25
CA THR A 5 8.06 9.98 -28.93
C THR A 5 8.88 9.02 -28.07
N PRO A 6 9.79 8.22 -28.64
CA PRO A 6 10.68 7.35 -27.85
C PRO A 6 11.47 8.13 -26.78
N SER A 7 11.89 9.35 -27.07
CA SER A 7 12.58 10.22 -26.10
C SER A 7 11.69 10.69 -24.94
N SER A 8 10.38 10.90 -25.19
CA SER A 8 9.45 11.27 -24.12
C SER A 8 9.13 10.08 -23.20
N LEU A 9 9.17 8.84 -23.71
CA LEU A 9 8.99 7.64 -22.90
C LEU A 9 10.16 7.44 -21.92
N GLN A 10 11.38 7.80 -22.30
CA GLN A 10 12.54 7.72 -21.43
C GLN A 10 12.50 8.70 -20.23
N GLN A 11 11.62 9.69 -20.29
CA GLN A 11 11.44 10.68 -19.21
C GLN A 11 10.31 10.31 -18.24
N ILE A 12 9.59 9.22 -18.50
CA ILE A 12 8.51 8.76 -17.59
C ILE A 12 9.16 8.20 -16.32
N PRO A 13 8.81 8.70 -15.12
CA PRO A 13 9.26 8.11 -13.87
C PRO A 13 8.80 6.67 -13.76
N LEU A 14 9.72 5.77 -13.42
CA LEU A 14 9.43 4.35 -13.25
C LEU A 14 9.39 4.00 -11.76
N SER A 15 8.40 3.22 -11.37
CA SER A 15 8.27 2.65 -10.03
C SER A 15 8.41 1.13 -10.07
N TYR A 16 8.87 0.55 -8.96
CA TYR A 16 8.97 -0.89 -8.79
C TYR A 16 8.42 -1.32 -7.43
N ALA A 17 7.68 -2.43 -7.39
CA ALA A 17 7.14 -2.93 -6.12
C ALA A 17 8.25 -3.56 -5.26
N SER A 18 8.41 -3.07 -4.04
CA SER A 18 9.50 -3.49 -3.14
C SER A 18 9.48 -4.99 -2.82
N CYS A 19 8.29 -5.61 -2.84
CA CYS A 19 8.10 -7.04 -2.60
C CYS A 19 8.31 -7.92 -3.84
N SER A 20 8.55 -7.34 -5.03
CA SER A 20 8.64 -8.09 -6.29
C SER A 20 10.06 -8.41 -6.72
N ILE A 21 11.05 -8.10 -5.91
CA ILE A 21 12.47 -8.35 -6.18
C ILE A 21 13.12 -9.03 -4.98
N GLY A 22 13.87 -10.10 -5.26
CA GLY A 22 14.61 -10.87 -4.24
C GLY A 22 13.67 -11.75 -3.40
N CYS A 23 14.05 -13.01 -3.25
CA CYS A 23 13.30 -14.01 -2.48
C CYS A 23 14.20 -14.75 -1.48
N GLY A 24 15.50 -14.45 -1.44
CA GLY A 24 16.45 -15.08 -0.53
C GLY A 24 16.53 -14.34 0.81
N ALA A 25 16.92 -15.05 1.87
CA ALA A 25 17.11 -14.46 3.20
C ALA A 25 18.13 -13.30 3.22
N SER A 26 19.04 -13.25 2.23
CA SER A 26 20.00 -12.16 2.07
C SER A 26 19.43 -10.92 1.36
N ASP A 27 18.24 -11.02 0.77
CA ASP A 27 17.61 -9.95 -0.02
C ASP A 27 16.84 -9.01 0.88
N THR A 28 17.53 -8.39 1.83
CA THR A 28 16.96 -7.44 2.78
C THR A 28 16.40 -6.20 2.07
N LEU A 29 15.46 -5.49 2.70
CA LEU A 29 14.88 -4.27 2.11
C LEU A 29 15.95 -3.25 1.67
N PRO A 30 17.01 -2.93 2.46
CA PRO A 30 18.04 -2.01 2.00
C PRO A 30 18.73 -2.46 0.70
N ARG A 31 19.05 -3.77 0.57
CA ARG A 31 19.66 -4.30 -0.67
C ARG A 31 18.72 -4.22 -1.87
N ARG A 32 17.43 -4.50 -1.65
CA ARG A 32 16.42 -4.38 -2.70
C ARG A 32 16.28 -2.93 -3.16
N LEU A 33 16.24 -1.97 -2.24
CA LEU A 33 16.17 -0.55 -2.58
C LEU A 33 17.41 -0.08 -3.36
N GLU A 34 18.61 -0.50 -2.96
CA GLU A 34 19.84 -0.23 -3.72
C GLU A 34 19.76 -0.78 -5.14
N ALA A 35 19.32 -2.03 -5.31
CA ALA A 35 19.20 -2.66 -6.62
C ALA A 35 18.19 -1.93 -7.52
N ILE A 36 17.04 -1.52 -6.97
CA ILE A 36 16.01 -0.78 -7.69
C ILE A 36 16.55 0.59 -8.15
N GLY A 37 17.21 1.34 -7.26
CA GLY A 37 17.82 2.63 -7.60
C GLY A 37 18.91 2.49 -8.66
N ARG A 38 19.79 1.49 -8.56
CA ARG A 38 20.85 1.21 -9.54
C ARG A 38 20.29 0.78 -10.91
N ALA A 39 19.11 0.19 -10.93
CA ALA A 39 18.41 -0.17 -12.19
C ALA A 39 17.75 1.02 -12.88
N GLY A 40 17.80 2.24 -12.28
CA GLY A 40 17.29 3.46 -12.88
C GLY A 40 15.83 3.77 -12.55
N PHE A 41 15.21 3.05 -11.61
CA PHE A 41 13.91 3.42 -11.08
C PHE A 41 14.03 4.66 -10.18
N THR A 42 12.97 5.46 -10.13
CA THR A 42 12.92 6.69 -9.34
C THR A 42 11.93 6.63 -8.19
N ALA A 43 11.14 5.56 -8.14
CA ALA A 43 10.15 5.34 -7.09
C ALA A 43 9.98 3.85 -6.78
N ILE A 44 9.36 3.59 -5.62
CA ILE A 44 8.90 2.26 -5.23
C ILE A 44 7.42 2.28 -4.86
N GLU A 45 6.78 1.13 -5.02
CA GLU A 45 5.53 0.79 -4.35
C GLU A 45 5.92 0.05 -3.08
N LEU A 46 5.75 0.70 -1.92
CA LEU A 46 6.19 0.13 -0.65
C LEU A 46 5.18 -0.90 -0.15
N SER A 47 5.63 -2.12 0.07
CA SER A 47 4.81 -3.18 0.66
C SER A 47 4.76 -3.06 2.18
N PHE A 48 3.57 -3.17 2.77
CA PHE A 48 3.40 -3.16 4.23
C PHE A 48 4.11 -4.34 4.92
N PRO A 49 4.07 -5.58 4.39
CA PRO A 49 4.92 -6.65 4.89
C PRO A 49 6.42 -6.29 4.94
N ASP A 50 6.95 -5.55 3.97
CA ASP A 50 8.35 -5.13 3.98
C ASP A 50 8.66 -4.14 5.12
N ILE A 51 7.66 -3.37 5.58
CA ILE A 51 7.81 -2.49 6.76
C ILE A 51 7.92 -3.34 8.02
N LEU A 52 7.08 -4.38 8.16
CA LEU A 52 7.11 -5.30 9.29
C LEU A 52 8.43 -6.06 9.34
N ASP A 53 8.83 -6.70 8.23
CA ASP A 53 10.06 -7.48 8.13
C ASP A 53 11.31 -6.63 8.41
N TYR A 54 11.36 -5.41 7.86
CA TYR A 54 12.47 -4.50 8.12
C TYR A 54 12.47 -4.02 9.57
N GLY A 55 11.30 -3.74 10.13
CA GLY A 55 11.15 -3.36 11.52
C GLY A 55 11.64 -4.44 12.47
N GLU A 56 11.25 -5.70 12.25
CA GLU A 56 11.74 -6.84 13.04
C GLU A 56 13.26 -6.96 12.97
N GLN A 57 13.85 -6.76 11.79
CA GLN A 57 15.32 -6.83 11.62
C GLN A 57 16.06 -5.74 12.40
N VAL A 58 15.54 -4.51 12.44
CA VAL A 58 16.25 -3.38 13.08
C VAL A 58 15.96 -3.25 14.58
N LEU A 59 14.79 -3.67 15.02
CA LEU A 59 14.37 -3.58 16.42
C LEU A 59 14.65 -4.87 17.21
N GLY A 60 14.79 -6.00 16.51
CA GLY A 60 15.04 -7.31 17.11
C GLY A 60 13.82 -7.96 17.75
N HIS A 61 12.61 -7.49 17.42
CA HIS A 61 11.33 -8.09 17.83
C HIS A 61 10.27 -7.87 16.77
N GLU A 62 9.27 -8.74 16.75
CA GLU A 62 8.10 -8.63 15.87
C GLU A 62 7.24 -7.41 16.25
N ILE A 63 6.85 -6.61 15.25
CA ILE A 63 5.98 -5.45 15.45
C ILE A 63 4.54 -5.86 15.21
N PRO A 64 3.62 -5.63 16.15
CA PRO A 64 2.19 -5.81 15.91
C PRO A 64 1.73 -4.94 14.71
N PRO A 65 0.94 -5.47 13.78
CA PRO A 65 0.54 -4.73 12.56
C PRO A 65 -0.40 -3.54 12.84
N ASP A 66 -0.83 -3.36 14.09
CA ASP A 66 -1.62 -2.23 14.58
C ASP A 66 -0.85 -1.32 15.56
N ASP A 67 0.43 -1.57 15.81
CA ASP A 67 1.30 -0.60 16.50
C ASP A 67 1.82 0.46 15.53
N TYR A 68 0.94 1.41 15.23
CA TYR A 68 1.25 2.48 14.26
C TYR A 68 2.31 3.45 14.73
N ASN A 69 2.59 3.54 16.03
CA ASN A 69 3.67 4.39 16.56
C ASN A 69 5.04 3.81 16.20
N GLU A 70 5.20 2.52 16.44
CA GLU A 70 6.45 1.81 16.13
C GLU A 70 6.64 1.70 14.60
N LEU A 71 5.58 1.34 13.88
CA LEU A 71 5.57 1.29 12.42
C LEU A 71 5.90 2.66 11.78
N ALA A 72 5.43 3.76 12.34
CA ALA A 72 5.78 5.10 11.86
C ALA A 72 7.26 5.43 12.10
N SER A 73 7.87 4.91 13.16
CA SER A 73 9.30 5.05 13.39
C SER A 73 10.11 4.31 12.32
N VAL A 74 9.78 3.04 12.07
CA VAL A 74 10.38 2.21 11.01
C VAL A 74 10.19 2.85 9.62
N ALA A 75 8.98 3.34 9.35
CA ALA A 75 8.66 4.00 8.09
C ALA A 75 9.52 5.25 7.82
N ARG A 76 9.93 5.97 8.87
CA ARG A 76 10.85 7.11 8.77
C ARG A 76 12.25 6.70 8.35
N GLU A 77 12.73 5.58 8.86
CA GLU A 77 14.01 5.00 8.45
C GLU A 77 13.95 4.52 7.00
N ILE A 78 12.87 3.82 6.61
CA ILE A 78 12.66 3.38 5.21
C ILE A 78 12.66 4.59 4.26
N ARG A 79 11.99 5.68 4.63
CA ARG A 79 12.04 6.92 3.84
C ARG A 79 13.46 7.44 3.66
N THR A 80 14.28 7.34 4.69
CA THR A 80 15.69 7.76 4.63
C THR A 80 16.49 6.85 3.70
N LEU A 81 16.28 5.54 3.76
CA LEU A 81 16.89 4.57 2.85
C LEU A 81 16.47 4.81 1.40
N CYS A 82 15.18 5.06 1.14
CA CYS A 82 14.71 5.40 -0.20
C CYS A 82 15.44 6.63 -0.74
N LYS A 83 15.50 7.72 0.01
CA LYS A 83 16.19 8.95 -0.38
C LYS A 83 17.67 8.73 -0.67
N ALA A 84 18.36 7.93 0.15
CA ALA A 84 19.77 7.60 -0.05
C ALA A 84 20.02 6.87 -1.38
N ASN A 85 19.03 6.15 -1.90
CA ASN A 85 19.08 5.42 -3.17
C ASN A 85 18.40 6.19 -4.34
N GLY A 86 18.07 7.48 -4.16
CA GLY A 86 17.42 8.28 -5.20
C GLY A 86 15.96 7.90 -5.47
N LEU A 87 15.31 7.22 -4.52
CA LEU A 87 13.95 6.71 -4.64
C LEU A 87 12.96 7.57 -3.83
N SER A 88 11.75 7.71 -4.36
CA SER A 88 10.56 8.15 -3.62
C SER A 88 9.61 6.98 -3.36
N VAL A 89 8.74 7.10 -2.37
CA VAL A 89 7.63 6.14 -2.19
C VAL A 89 6.43 6.65 -2.97
N MET A 90 6.05 5.93 -4.02
CA MET A 90 4.91 6.29 -4.87
C MET A 90 3.60 5.93 -4.19
N MET A 91 3.49 4.73 -3.62
CA MET A 91 2.29 4.27 -2.91
C MET A 91 2.63 3.31 -1.79
N LEU A 92 1.70 3.17 -0.85
CA LEU A 92 1.68 2.11 0.17
C LEU A 92 0.70 1.01 -0.26
N GLN A 93 1.08 -0.27 -0.11
CA GLN A 93 0.29 -1.42 -0.55
C GLN A 93 0.55 -2.68 0.31
N PRO A 94 -0.30 -3.72 0.21
CA PRO A 94 -1.71 -3.69 -0.20
C PRO A 94 -2.59 -3.42 1.02
N PHE A 95 -3.52 -2.50 0.95
CA PHE A 95 -4.54 -2.29 1.98
C PHE A 95 -5.77 -3.11 1.63
N ALA A 96 -6.07 -4.13 2.43
CA ALA A 96 -7.12 -5.09 2.14
C ALA A 96 -8.27 -5.04 3.16
N ASN A 97 -9.41 -5.64 2.81
CA ASN A 97 -10.59 -5.82 3.69
C ASN A 97 -11.14 -4.48 4.23
N PHE A 98 -11.18 -3.46 3.38
CA PHE A 98 -11.72 -2.15 3.77
C PHE A 98 -13.21 -2.02 3.44
N GLU A 99 -13.63 -2.50 2.27
CA GLU A 99 -14.97 -2.34 1.73
C GLU A 99 -15.90 -3.52 2.01
N GLY A 100 -17.22 -3.27 1.82
CA GLY A 100 -18.25 -4.30 1.88
C GLY A 100 -18.78 -4.63 3.27
N TRP A 101 -18.34 -3.93 4.31
CA TRP A 101 -18.81 -4.15 5.66
C TRP A 101 -20.10 -3.37 5.96
N PRO A 102 -21.10 -3.99 6.64
CA PRO A 102 -22.33 -3.29 7.02
C PRO A 102 -22.05 -2.07 7.91
N LYS A 103 -22.88 -1.04 7.75
CA LYS A 103 -22.78 0.15 8.61
C LYS A 103 -22.98 -0.22 10.08
N GLY A 104 -22.05 0.18 10.95
CA GLY A 104 -22.07 -0.10 12.39
C GLY A 104 -21.56 -1.50 12.77
N SER A 105 -21.02 -2.28 11.82
CA SER A 105 -20.37 -3.54 12.16
C SER A 105 -18.98 -3.33 12.77
N PRO A 106 -18.53 -4.22 13.67
CA PRO A 106 -17.18 -4.16 14.24
C PRO A 106 -16.08 -4.19 13.17
N GLU A 107 -16.28 -4.97 12.11
CA GLU A 107 -15.31 -5.08 11.01
C GLU A 107 -15.15 -3.76 10.24
N ARG A 108 -16.26 -3.00 10.11
CA ARG A 108 -16.19 -1.68 9.50
C ARG A 108 -15.43 -0.68 10.39
N GLU A 109 -15.69 -0.70 11.68
CA GLU A 109 -14.99 0.15 12.64
C GLU A 109 -13.49 -0.18 12.66
N ASP A 110 -13.13 -1.47 12.67
CA ASP A 110 -11.75 -1.92 12.54
C ASP A 110 -11.12 -1.44 11.22
N ALA A 111 -11.81 -1.58 10.09
CA ALA A 111 -11.31 -1.13 8.80
C ALA A 111 -10.98 0.38 8.79
N PHE A 112 -11.82 1.22 9.41
CA PHE A 112 -11.54 2.66 9.53
C PHE A 112 -10.38 2.95 10.48
N LYS A 113 -10.26 2.21 11.60
CA LYS A 113 -9.13 2.33 12.52
C LYS A 113 -7.81 1.99 11.82
N ARG A 114 -7.79 0.87 11.08
CA ARG A 114 -6.63 0.48 10.27
C ARG A 114 -6.29 1.52 9.21
N ALA A 115 -7.30 2.05 8.49
CA ALA A 115 -7.09 3.09 7.50
C ALA A 115 -6.44 4.34 8.10
N ALA A 116 -6.88 4.78 9.28
CA ALA A 116 -6.28 5.91 9.97
C ALA A 116 -4.80 5.67 10.28
N GLY A 117 -4.45 4.48 10.79
CA GLY A 117 -3.06 4.11 11.07
C GLY A 117 -2.19 4.06 9.80
N TRP A 118 -2.72 3.50 8.71
CA TRP A 118 -2.01 3.47 7.43
C TRP A 118 -1.78 4.87 6.85
N ILE A 119 -2.72 5.80 7.03
CA ILE A 119 -2.56 7.21 6.63
C ILE A 119 -1.40 7.86 7.39
N GLU A 120 -1.20 7.54 8.67
CA GLU A 120 -0.04 8.03 9.42
C GLU A 120 1.28 7.50 8.83
N ILE A 121 1.35 6.20 8.51
CA ILE A 121 2.52 5.62 7.83
C ILE A 121 2.76 6.31 6.48
N MET A 122 1.70 6.51 5.67
CA MET A 122 1.79 7.20 4.38
C MET A 122 2.38 8.61 4.51
N ARG A 123 1.94 9.39 5.50
CA ARG A 123 2.48 10.73 5.78
C ARG A 123 3.98 10.68 6.09
N VAL A 124 4.39 9.68 6.88
CA VAL A 124 5.79 9.51 7.28
C VAL A 124 6.66 9.09 6.09
N VAL A 125 6.24 8.13 5.28
CA VAL A 125 7.00 7.71 4.08
C VAL A 125 6.94 8.76 2.96
N GLY A 126 5.95 9.65 3.00
CA GLY A 126 5.81 10.77 2.06
C GLY A 126 5.06 10.42 0.78
N THR A 127 4.00 9.60 0.90
CA THR A 127 3.06 9.31 -0.20
C THR A 127 1.65 9.70 0.17
N ASP A 128 0.83 10.01 -0.82
CA ASP A 128 -0.62 10.23 -0.72
C ASP A 128 -1.43 9.15 -1.45
N MET A 129 -0.75 8.11 -1.96
CA MET A 129 -1.38 7.01 -2.69
C MET A 129 -1.44 5.74 -1.85
N LEU A 130 -2.64 5.17 -1.77
CA LEU A 130 -2.92 3.89 -1.12
C LEU A 130 -3.51 2.91 -2.13
N GLN A 131 -2.88 1.75 -2.31
CA GLN A 131 -3.49 0.68 -3.09
C GLN A 131 -4.46 -0.11 -2.21
N VAL A 132 -5.73 -0.05 -2.55
CA VAL A 132 -6.77 -0.85 -1.89
C VAL A 132 -7.01 -2.12 -2.68
N HIS A 133 -6.91 -3.25 -2.00
CA HIS A 133 -7.15 -4.57 -2.58
C HIS A 133 -8.56 -5.05 -2.21
N MET A 134 -9.42 -5.26 -3.23
CA MET A 134 -10.75 -5.82 -3.04
C MET A 134 -10.68 -7.30 -2.68
N SER A 135 -11.36 -7.69 -1.61
CA SER A 135 -11.55 -9.10 -1.28
C SER A 135 -12.79 -9.66 -1.98
N PHE A 136 -12.64 -10.75 -2.73
CA PHE A 136 -13.77 -11.45 -3.36
C PHE A 136 -14.86 -11.85 -2.35
N LYS A 137 -14.48 -12.20 -1.12
CA LYS A 137 -15.44 -12.55 -0.06
C LYS A 137 -16.33 -11.36 0.35
N ASN A 138 -15.79 -10.15 0.29
CA ASN A 138 -16.54 -8.94 0.62
C ASN A 138 -17.46 -8.52 -0.54
N PHE A 139 -17.05 -8.76 -1.79
CA PHE A 139 -17.86 -8.54 -2.98
C PHE A 139 -19.14 -9.42 -2.99
N GLU A 140 -19.01 -10.71 -2.71
CA GLU A 140 -20.19 -11.61 -2.62
C GLU A 140 -21.12 -11.22 -1.46
N ARG A 141 -20.58 -10.74 -0.34
CA ARG A 141 -21.37 -10.31 0.82
C ARG A 141 -22.15 -9.03 0.51
N ALA A 142 -21.54 -8.05 -0.13
CA ALA A 142 -22.19 -6.81 -0.55
C ALA A 142 -23.37 -7.10 -1.52
N HIS A 143 -23.17 -7.97 -2.51
CA HIS A 143 -24.24 -8.35 -3.45
C HIS A 143 -25.36 -9.16 -2.79
N LYS A 144 -25.06 -10.05 -1.84
CA LYS A 144 -26.11 -10.78 -1.11
C LYS A 144 -26.98 -9.86 -0.25
N THR A 145 -26.39 -8.83 0.35
CA THR A 145 -27.14 -7.87 1.18
C THR A 145 -28.10 -7.04 0.31
N ASP A 146 -27.69 -6.60 -0.88
CA ASP A 146 -28.56 -5.85 -1.81
C ASP A 146 -29.71 -6.70 -2.33
N MET A 147 -29.46 -7.98 -2.63
CA MET A 147 -30.52 -8.90 -3.07
C MET A 147 -31.53 -9.24 -1.95
N MET A 148 -31.07 -9.33 -0.68
CA MET A 148 -31.96 -9.60 0.45
C MET A 148 -32.77 -8.37 0.90
N THR A 149 -32.29 -7.15 0.65
CA THR A 149 -32.99 -5.92 1.06
C THR A 149 -34.02 -5.41 0.04
N GLY A 150 -34.13 -6.07 -1.13
CA GLY A 150 -35.21 -5.80 -2.11
C GLY A 150 -35.29 -4.37 -2.64
N ARG A 151 -34.21 -3.60 -2.59
CA ARG A 151 -34.15 -2.27 -3.21
C ARG A 151 -33.92 -2.39 -4.73
N SER A 152 -34.99 -2.72 -5.46
CA SER A 152 -35.05 -2.41 -6.87
C SER A 152 -35.09 -0.88 -7.03
N ASN A 153 -34.06 -0.29 -7.61
CA ASN A 153 -34.14 1.08 -8.10
C ASN A 153 -35.16 1.12 -9.24
N GLY A 154 -36.42 1.39 -8.89
CA GLY A 154 -37.49 1.66 -9.85
C GLY A 154 -37.13 2.92 -10.64
N HIS A 155 -36.60 2.75 -11.83
CA HIS A 155 -36.66 3.79 -12.86
C HIS A 155 -38.11 3.96 -13.27
N THR A 156 -38.77 4.95 -12.69
CA THR A 156 -40.05 5.45 -13.21
C THR A 156 -39.74 6.44 -14.33
N THR A 157 -39.80 5.98 -15.55
CA THR A 157 -39.97 6.85 -16.72
C THR A 157 -41.34 7.52 -16.62
N LYS A 158 -41.37 8.83 -16.59
CA LYS A 158 -42.44 9.68 -17.09
C LYS A 158 -41.85 10.73 -18.00
#